data_164322eca54e370fef4b8cf8c9dbd307
#
_entry.id   164322eca54e370fef4b8cf8c9dbd307
#
_cell.length_a   1.000
_cell.length_b   1.000
_cell.length_c   1.000
_cell.angle_alpha   90.00
_cell.angle_beta   90.00
_cell.angle_gamma   90.00
#
_symmetry.space_group_name_H-M   'P 1'
#
loop_
_entity.id
_entity.type
_entity.pdbx_description
1 polymer ?
#
loop_
_entity_poly.entity_id
_entity_poly.type
_entity_poly.pdbx_seq_one_letter_code
_entity_poly.pdbx_strand_id
1 'polypeptide(L)'
;MDEASAARATERDPRVYDYTAGDDQEGIPFVGAGPGDPRLLTVAGRDLLAEADLVVHAGSLVNSELLEAYCTDAETVSSIGKDLEELIPLMRDSYEAGETVVRLHSGDPAVYGAALEQMDALEHEGVPTYIVPGVTSAFAAAATLRTQLTLNGAANHVAFTRPQGKTLDAEDDHIADFVGMGDVTTCIYLGTHAVPETMDRLVDDGVDPETPVAVVYHASWPDEDVLTGTVATIGGEIEAAGYRASAMVVIGDAVGAGDYERSYLYGGWANRGEDGGDGDEEVEAD
;
A
#
# COMPACT_ATOMS: atom_id res chain seq x y z
N MET A 1 34.38 -8.78 4.44
CA MET A 1 33.85 -7.53 3.87
C MET A 1 35.00 -6.88 3.14
N ASP A 2 34.86 -6.63 1.85
CA ASP A 2 35.94 -5.96 1.09
C ASP A 2 35.87 -4.43 1.31
N GLU A 3 36.97 -3.75 1.04
CA GLU A 3 37.07 -2.28 1.20
C GLU A 3 36.05 -1.52 0.33
N ALA A 4 35.56 -2.13 -0.77
CA ALA A 4 34.53 -1.55 -1.64
C ALA A 4 33.10 -1.60 -1.02
N SER A 5 32.84 -2.60 -0.18
CA SER A 5 31.57 -2.69 0.58
C SER A 5 31.53 -1.67 1.72
N ALA A 6 32.70 -1.43 2.38
CA ALA A 6 32.78 -0.42 3.42
C ALA A 6 32.70 1.02 2.87
N ALA A 7 33.27 1.28 1.67
CA ALA A 7 33.16 2.59 1.01
C ALA A 7 31.75 2.93 0.54
N ARG A 8 30.92 1.93 0.20
CA ARG A 8 29.51 2.15 -0.17
C ARG A 8 28.61 2.52 1.01
N ALA A 9 28.99 2.09 2.23
CA ALA A 9 28.21 2.42 3.43
C ALA A 9 28.36 3.91 3.84
N THR A 10 29.42 4.59 3.42
CA THR A 10 29.71 5.99 3.77
C THR A 10 29.10 7.03 2.82
N GLU A 11 28.44 6.61 1.73
CA GLU A 11 27.82 7.50 0.73
C GLU A 11 26.29 7.29 0.62
N ARG A 12 25.66 6.63 1.58
CA ARG A 12 24.20 6.51 1.56
C ARG A 12 23.55 7.87 1.79
N ASP A 13 22.54 8.18 0.98
CA ASP A 13 21.66 9.31 1.19
C ASP A 13 21.01 9.16 2.58
N PRO A 14 21.13 10.14 3.48
CA PRO A 14 20.55 10.04 4.84
C PRO A 14 19.03 9.87 4.84
N ARG A 15 18.34 10.17 3.73
CA ARG A 15 16.90 9.96 3.54
C ARG A 15 16.51 8.49 3.30
N VAL A 16 17.48 7.62 3.09
CA VAL A 16 17.24 6.18 2.93
C VAL A 16 17.37 5.48 4.27
N TYR A 17 16.36 4.71 4.65
CA TYR A 17 16.43 3.90 5.87
C TYR A 17 17.69 3.03 5.87
N ASP A 18 18.52 3.22 6.84
CA ASP A 18 19.76 2.47 6.97
C ASP A 18 19.56 1.23 7.87
N TYR A 19 19.32 0.10 7.24
CA TYR A 19 19.19 -1.20 7.93
C TYR A 19 20.42 -1.59 8.75
N THR A 20 21.52 -0.87 8.65
CA THR A 20 22.76 -1.13 9.40
C THR A 20 23.00 -0.15 10.54
N ALA A 21 22.31 1.00 10.54
CA ALA A 21 22.41 2.00 11.61
C ALA A 21 21.70 1.56 12.89
N GLY A 22 20.71 0.66 12.78
CA GLY A 22 19.87 0.29 13.91
C GLY A 22 19.15 1.51 14.46
N ASP A 23 19.21 1.70 15.78
CA ASP A 23 18.54 2.77 16.50
C ASP A 23 19.29 4.13 16.40
N ASP A 24 20.45 4.16 15.70
CA ASP A 24 21.29 5.37 15.58
C ASP A 24 20.92 6.24 14.35
N GLN A 25 19.88 5.94 13.59
CA GLN A 25 19.47 6.76 12.44
C GLN A 25 18.82 8.06 12.90
N GLU A 26 19.42 9.20 12.53
CA GLU A 26 18.91 10.52 12.86
C GLU A 26 17.71 10.92 11.98
N GLY A 27 16.74 11.63 12.56
CA GLY A 27 15.62 12.22 11.85
C GLY A 27 14.25 11.65 12.25
N ILE A 28 13.20 12.21 11.63
CA ILE A 28 11.83 11.77 11.84
C ILE A 28 11.47 10.64 10.87
N PRO A 29 11.21 9.40 11.36
CA PRO A 29 10.73 8.30 10.55
C PRO A 29 9.28 8.50 10.11
N PHE A 30 9.04 8.27 8.82
CA PHE A 30 7.71 8.14 8.23
C PHE A 30 7.39 6.65 8.12
N VAL A 31 6.64 6.14 9.09
CA VAL A 31 6.42 4.71 9.30
C VAL A 31 5.10 4.27 8.69
N GLY A 32 5.09 3.16 7.95
CA GLY A 32 3.87 2.51 7.51
C GLY A 32 3.22 1.71 8.63
N ALA A 33 1.99 2.06 9.00
CA ALA A 33 1.21 1.39 10.04
C ALA A 33 0.69 0.00 9.64
N GLY A 34 0.85 -0.35 8.36
CA GLY A 34 0.19 -1.54 7.82
C GLY A 34 -1.31 -1.32 7.55
N PRO A 35 -2.03 -2.38 7.16
CA PRO A 35 -3.41 -2.28 6.68
C PRO A 35 -4.46 -2.22 7.80
N GLY A 36 -4.12 -2.64 9.04
CA GLY A 36 -5.08 -2.65 10.14
C GLY A 36 -4.67 -3.51 11.33
N ASP A 37 -4.37 -4.79 11.13
CA ASP A 37 -3.88 -5.68 12.20
C ASP A 37 -2.52 -5.18 12.71
N PRO A 38 -2.38 -4.87 14.02
CA PRO A 38 -1.11 -4.42 14.61
C PRO A 38 0.07 -5.36 14.35
N ARG A 39 -0.18 -6.64 14.13
CA ARG A 39 0.86 -7.65 13.82
C ARG A 39 1.42 -7.53 12.40
N LEU A 40 0.80 -6.75 11.54
CA LEU A 40 1.27 -6.45 10.18
C LEU A 40 2.14 -5.20 10.11
N LEU A 41 2.41 -4.57 11.26
CA LEU A 41 3.44 -3.57 11.41
C LEU A 41 4.82 -4.23 11.21
N THR A 42 5.72 -3.55 10.54
CA THR A 42 7.10 -4.06 10.45
C THR A 42 7.78 -4.03 11.82
N VAL A 43 8.76 -4.91 12.01
CA VAL A 43 9.55 -4.94 13.27
C VAL A 43 10.19 -3.58 13.54
N ALA A 44 10.80 -2.97 12.51
CA ALA A 44 11.39 -1.63 12.62
C ALA A 44 10.34 -0.57 13.01
N GLY A 45 9.17 -0.59 12.40
CA GLY A 45 8.10 0.35 12.75
C GLY A 45 7.61 0.18 14.18
N ARG A 46 7.50 -1.07 14.65
CA ARG A 46 7.12 -1.37 16.04
C ARG A 46 8.14 -0.81 17.03
N ASP A 47 9.42 -1.05 16.79
CA ASP A 47 10.49 -0.65 17.70
C ASP A 47 10.57 0.88 17.78
N LEU A 48 10.44 1.59 16.65
CA LEU A 48 10.37 3.05 16.61
C LEU A 48 9.16 3.63 17.35
N LEU A 49 7.99 2.99 17.21
CA LEU A 49 6.77 3.44 17.92
C LEU A 49 6.87 3.23 19.43
N ALA A 50 7.53 2.15 19.87
CA ALA A 50 7.71 1.84 21.28
C ALA A 50 8.66 2.81 22.00
N GLU A 51 9.54 3.48 21.26
CA GLU A 51 10.50 4.45 21.78
C GLU A 51 10.09 5.91 21.52
N ALA A 52 8.95 6.13 20.86
CA ALA A 52 8.48 7.46 20.50
C ALA A 52 7.97 8.24 21.73
N ASP A 53 8.30 9.53 21.78
CA ASP A 53 7.68 10.51 22.69
C ASP A 53 6.44 11.15 22.05
N LEU A 54 6.48 11.37 20.72
CA LEU A 54 5.37 11.92 19.94
C LEU A 54 5.09 11.05 18.71
N VAL A 55 3.83 10.63 18.54
CA VAL A 55 3.36 9.94 17.32
C VAL A 55 2.28 10.76 16.63
N VAL A 56 2.59 11.28 15.44
CA VAL A 56 1.60 11.95 14.59
C VAL A 56 1.03 10.95 13.60
N HIS A 57 -0.26 10.62 13.66
CA HIS A 57 -0.86 9.53 12.90
C HIS A 57 -2.00 9.97 11.96
N ALA A 58 -2.32 9.13 10.96
CA ALA A 58 -3.34 9.41 9.94
C ALA A 58 -4.80 9.22 10.44
N GLY A 59 -5.04 9.47 11.73
CA GLY A 59 -6.37 9.43 12.33
C GLY A 59 -7.06 8.09 12.24
N SER A 60 -8.32 8.07 11.81
CA SER A 60 -9.15 6.87 11.73
C SER A 60 -8.69 5.82 10.69
N LEU A 61 -7.70 6.14 9.88
CA LEU A 61 -7.08 5.17 8.96
C LEU A 61 -6.02 4.30 9.66
N VAL A 62 -5.67 4.63 10.89
CA VAL A 62 -4.78 3.82 11.74
C VAL A 62 -5.61 3.19 12.84
N ASN A 63 -5.51 1.86 12.98
CA ASN A 63 -6.24 1.13 14.00
C ASN A 63 -5.79 1.57 15.41
N SER A 64 -6.75 1.95 16.28
CA SER A 64 -6.45 2.37 17.65
C SER A 64 -5.75 1.28 18.48
N GLU A 65 -6.04 -0.01 18.19
CA GLU A 65 -5.36 -1.13 18.86
C GLU A 65 -3.84 -1.11 18.62
N LEU A 66 -3.38 -0.60 17.46
CA LEU A 66 -1.96 -0.43 17.17
C LEU A 66 -1.33 0.62 18.08
N LEU A 67 -2.01 1.78 18.23
CA LEU A 67 -1.54 2.85 19.11
C LEU A 67 -1.53 2.39 20.57
N GLU A 68 -2.57 1.70 21.01
CA GLU A 68 -2.66 1.13 22.37
C GLU A 68 -1.57 0.08 22.64
N ALA A 69 -1.21 -0.71 21.62
CA ALA A 69 -0.23 -1.77 21.77
C ALA A 69 1.23 -1.28 21.76
N TYR A 70 1.54 -0.25 20.98
CA TYR A 70 2.93 0.12 20.70
C TYR A 70 3.30 1.56 21.02
N CYS A 71 2.32 2.44 21.33
CA CYS A 71 2.56 3.85 21.66
C CYS A 71 2.15 4.16 23.12
N THR A 72 2.54 3.28 24.07
CA THR A 72 2.03 3.32 25.46
C THR A 72 2.47 4.55 26.23
N ASP A 73 3.64 5.08 25.93
CA ASP A 73 4.24 6.21 26.62
C ASP A 73 4.28 7.48 25.77
N ALA A 74 3.93 7.37 24.48
CA ALA A 74 3.94 8.48 23.53
C ALA A 74 2.70 9.37 23.63
N GLU A 75 2.86 10.66 23.41
CA GLU A 75 1.76 11.53 23.02
C GLU A 75 1.32 11.17 21.60
N THR A 76 0.01 10.94 21.38
CA THR A 76 -0.52 10.61 20.05
C THR A 76 -1.38 11.73 19.52
N VAL A 77 -1.07 12.23 18.31
CA VAL A 77 -1.77 13.35 17.68
C VAL A 77 -2.31 12.94 16.32
N SER A 78 -3.63 13.06 16.12
CA SER A 78 -4.26 12.84 14.83
C SER A 78 -3.98 13.99 13.87
N SER A 79 -3.60 13.67 12.63
CA SER A 79 -3.43 14.64 11.54
C SER A 79 -4.74 15.00 10.83
N ILE A 80 -5.88 14.39 11.20
CA ILE A 80 -7.17 14.73 10.60
C ILE A 80 -7.53 16.18 10.92
N GLY A 81 -7.83 16.95 9.86
CA GLY A 81 -8.25 18.33 9.96
C GLY A 81 -7.12 19.33 10.20
N LYS A 82 -5.87 18.88 10.21
CA LYS A 82 -4.68 19.72 10.29
C LYS A 82 -4.06 19.88 8.92
N ASP A 83 -3.58 21.08 8.63
CA ASP A 83 -2.78 21.39 7.44
C ASP A 83 -1.27 21.24 7.70
N LEU A 84 -0.46 21.49 6.69
CA LEU A 84 0.99 21.41 6.81
C LEU A 84 1.55 22.48 7.75
N GLU A 85 0.94 23.67 7.76
CA GLU A 85 1.30 24.80 8.61
C GLU A 85 1.11 24.50 10.09
N GLU A 86 0.25 23.52 10.42
CA GLU A 86 0.06 23.04 11.79
C GLU A 86 0.92 21.81 12.11
N LEU A 87 1.07 20.88 11.13
CA LEU A 87 1.76 19.60 11.36
C LEU A 87 3.29 19.75 11.37
N ILE A 88 3.85 20.56 10.48
CA ILE A 88 5.30 20.72 10.38
C ILE A 88 5.91 21.34 11.64
N PRO A 89 5.40 22.48 12.15
CA PRO A 89 5.91 23.02 13.40
C PRO A 89 5.77 22.06 14.59
N LEU A 90 4.66 21.32 14.68
CA LEU A 90 4.46 20.35 15.74
C LEU A 90 5.57 19.29 15.77
N MET A 91 5.86 18.66 14.63
CA MET A 91 6.89 17.63 14.54
C MET A 91 8.31 18.19 14.71
N ARG A 92 8.58 19.35 14.09
CA ARG A 92 9.88 20.02 14.21
C ARG A 92 10.19 20.43 15.64
N ASP A 93 9.26 21.13 16.31
CA ASP A 93 9.48 21.69 17.64
C ASP A 93 9.75 20.57 18.67
N SER A 94 9.03 19.44 18.57
CA SER A 94 9.29 18.26 19.39
C SER A 94 10.67 17.64 19.09
N TYR A 95 11.00 17.49 17.81
CA TYR A 95 12.32 16.97 17.40
C TYR A 95 13.48 17.85 17.88
N GLU A 96 13.37 19.18 17.75
CA GLU A 96 14.37 20.15 18.25
C GLU A 96 14.45 20.18 19.78
N ALA A 97 13.37 19.82 20.49
CA ALA A 97 13.38 19.64 21.93
C ALA A 97 14.10 18.36 22.37
N GLY A 98 14.50 17.50 21.44
CA GLY A 98 15.20 16.24 21.68
C GLY A 98 14.25 15.05 21.91
N GLU A 99 12.98 15.20 21.54
CA GLU A 99 12.00 14.13 21.61
C GLU A 99 12.09 13.20 20.37
N THR A 100 11.79 11.93 20.57
CA THR A 100 11.67 10.94 19.50
C THR A 100 10.31 11.10 18.83
N VAL A 101 10.29 11.60 17.61
CA VAL A 101 9.06 11.87 16.84
C VAL A 101 8.87 10.82 15.77
N VAL A 102 7.67 10.26 15.66
CA VAL A 102 7.29 9.32 14.58
C VAL A 102 6.09 9.85 13.81
N ARG A 103 6.19 9.89 12.47
CA ARG A 103 5.07 10.15 11.57
C ARG A 103 4.50 8.83 11.06
N LEU A 104 3.30 8.44 11.53
CA LEU A 104 2.67 7.15 11.24
C LEU A 104 1.61 7.29 10.14
N HIS A 105 1.83 6.62 9.01
CA HIS A 105 0.95 6.58 7.83
C HIS A 105 0.17 5.27 7.76
N SER A 106 -1.08 5.31 7.30
CA SER A 106 -1.84 4.10 6.98
C SER A 106 -1.19 3.31 5.84
N GLY A 107 -1.17 2.01 5.92
CA GLY A 107 -0.58 1.14 4.91
C GLY A 107 0.93 1.34 4.77
N ASP A 108 1.34 1.92 3.66
CA ASP A 108 2.73 2.25 3.32
C ASP A 108 2.84 3.73 2.92
N PRO A 109 3.81 4.50 3.42
CA PRO A 109 3.98 5.92 3.08
C PRO A 109 4.19 6.19 1.59
N ALA A 110 4.70 5.22 0.83
CA ALA A 110 4.96 5.35 -0.60
C ALA A 110 3.69 5.30 -1.46
N VAL A 111 2.52 4.92 -0.88
CA VAL A 111 1.27 4.76 -1.63
C VAL A 111 0.22 5.74 -1.11
N TYR A 112 -0.02 6.83 -1.84
CA TYR A 112 -1.05 7.87 -1.57
C TYR A 112 -1.00 8.50 -0.17
N GLY A 113 0.16 8.47 0.50
CA GLY A 113 0.32 8.96 1.87
C GLY A 113 0.59 10.46 1.98
N ALA A 114 0.81 11.20 0.87
CA ALA A 114 1.30 12.59 0.87
C ALA A 114 2.52 12.78 1.81
N ALA A 115 3.37 11.75 1.87
CA ALA A 115 4.52 11.76 2.77
C ALA A 115 5.61 12.73 2.31
N LEU A 116 5.90 12.74 0.99
CA LEU A 116 6.98 13.56 0.44
C LEU A 116 6.78 15.06 0.69
N GLU A 117 5.54 15.55 0.62
CA GLU A 117 5.26 16.98 0.90
C GLU A 117 5.63 17.35 2.35
N GLN A 118 5.37 16.46 3.31
CA GLN A 118 5.72 16.66 4.71
C GLN A 118 7.22 16.51 4.94
N MET A 119 7.86 15.53 4.31
CA MET A 119 9.30 15.30 4.37
C MET A 119 10.08 16.50 3.82
N ASP A 120 9.72 16.96 2.62
CA ASP A 120 10.35 18.13 1.98
C ASP A 120 10.20 19.38 2.86
N ALA A 121 9.03 19.60 3.47
CA ALA A 121 8.81 20.73 4.36
C ALA A 121 9.69 20.66 5.63
N LEU A 122 9.81 19.49 6.26
CA LEU A 122 10.69 19.29 7.41
C LEU A 122 12.16 19.46 7.05
N GLU A 123 12.59 18.90 5.91
CA GLU A 123 13.96 19.03 5.43
C GLU A 123 14.33 20.48 5.09
N HIS A 124 13.40 21.29 4.58
CA HIS A 124 13.61 22.73 4.38
C HIS A 124 13.84 23.49 5.70
N GLU A 125 13.32 22.97 6.80
CA GLU A 125 13.53 23.50 8.16
C GLU A 125 14.72 22.85 8.86
N GLY A 126 15.46 21.97 8.16
CA GLY A 126 16.70 21.36 8.68
C GLY A 126 16.49 20.10 9.50
N VAL A 127 15.27 19.54 9.49
CA VAL A 127 14.96 18.28 10.19
C VAL A 127 15.10 17.10 9.20
N PRO A 128 16.04 16.17 9.41
CA PRO A 128 16.18 14.98 8.56
C PRO A 128 14.93 14.10 8.64
N THR A 129 14.65 13.40 7.54
CA THR A 129 13.50 12.48 7.48
C THR A 129 13.90 11.20 6.73
N TYR A 130 13.19 10.09 7.01
CA TYR A 130 13.35 8.84 6.27
C TYR A 130 12.08 8.00 6.28
N ILE A 131 11.95 7.06 5.34
CA ILE A 131 10.76 6.19 5.21
C ILE A 131 11.08 4.80 5.77
N VAL A 132 10.18 4.31 6.62
CA VAL A 132 10.12 2.90 7.04
C VAL A 132 8.91 2.27 6.37
N PRO A 133 9.09 1.30 5.46
CA PRO A 133 8.00 0.73 4.69
C PRO A 133 6.97 0.01 5.56
N GLY A 134 5.76 -0.12 5.03
CA GLY A 134 4.66 -0.84 5.64
C GLY A 134 4.00 -1.83 4.68
N VAL A 135 3.02 -2.58 5.16
CA VAL A 135 2.19 -3.46 4.32
C VAL A 135 1.01 -2.65 3.79
N THR A 136 0.97 -2.46 2.48
CA THR A 136 -0.14 -1.73 1.85
C THR A 136 -1.44 -2.54 1.84
N SER A 137 -2.59 -1.87 1.87
CA SER A 137 -3.92 -2.49 1.90
C SER A 137 -4.22 -3.38 0.69
N ALA A 138 -3.61 -3.14 -0.48
CA ALA A 138 -3.76 -4.04 -1.64
C ALA A 138 -3.22 -5.44 -1.36
N PHE A 139 -2.10 -5.57 -0.65
CA PHE A 139 -1.54 -6.87 -0.30
C PHE A 139 -2.34 -7.57 0.82
N ALA A 140 -2.89 -6.82 1.76
CA ALA A 140 -3.81 -7.37 2.74
C ALA A 140 -5.09 -7.90 2.07
N ALA A 141 -5.68 -7.12 1.15
CA ALA A 141 -6.84 -7.56 0.39
C ALA A 141 -6.54 -8.83 -0.44
N ALA A 142 -5.38 -8.90 -1.10
CA ALA A 142 -4.98 -10.11 -1.83
C ALA A 142 -4.87 -11.33 -0.91
N ALA A 143 -4.35 -11.15 0.31
CA ALA A 143 -4.26 -12.22 1.31
C ALA A 143 -5.65 -12.69 1.77
N THR A 144 -6.56 -11.76 2.06
CA THR A 144 -7.97 -12.04 2.41
C THR A 144 -8.69 -12.79 1.29
N LEU A 145 -8.49 -12.36 0.04
CA LEU A 145 -9.05 -12.99 -1.16
C LEU A 145 -8.36 -14.33 -1.50
N ARG A 146 -7.25 -14.65 -0.84
CA ARG A 146 -6.41 -15.83 -1.10
C ARG A 146 -5.95 -15.92 -2.57
N THR A 147 -5.60 -14.78 -3.13
CA THR A 147 -5.14 -14.67 -4.51
C THR A 147 -3.75 -14.04 -4.61
N GLN A 148 -3.17 -14.08 -5.79
CA GLN A 148 -1.99 -13.32 -6.16
C GLN A 148 -2.42 -12.22 -7.13
N LEU A 149 -1.98 -10.98 -6.89
CA LEU A 149 -2.26 -9.88 -7.82
C LEU A 149 -1.59 -10.08 -9.19
N THR A 150 -0.54 -10.91 -9.26
CA THR A 150 0.14 -11.34 -10.48
C THR A 150 -0.04 -12.84 -10.68
N LEU A 151 -1.29 -13.28 -10.87
CA LEU A 151 -1.63 -14.69 -10.99
C LEU A 151 -1.37 -15.19 -12.42
N ASN A 152 -0.57 -16.24 -12.55
CA ASN A 152 -0.20 -16.80 -13.86
C ASN A 152 -1.44 -17.24 -14.65
N GLY A 153 -1.54 -16.82 -15.90
CA GLY A 153 -2.69 -17.08 -16.77
C GLY A 153 -3.87 -16.12 -16.58
N ALA A 154 -3.85 -15.27 -15.53
CA ALA A 154 -4.92 -14.29 -15.25
C ALA A 154 -4.41 -12.85 -15.29
N ALA A 155 -3.26 -12.56 -14.67
CA ALA A 155 -2.72 -11.21 -14.65
C ALA A 155 -1.18 -11.21 -14.59
N ASN A 156 -0.54 -10.46 -15.46
CA ASN A 156 0.90 -10.25 -15.47
C ASN A 156 1.30 -8.91 -14.85
N HIS A 157 0.35 -8.01 -14.68
CA HIS A 157 0.58 -6.64 -14.25
C HIS A 157 -0.33 -6.28 -13.06
N VAL A 158 0.11 -5.30 -12.27
CA VAL A 158 -0.68 -4.70 -11.20
C VAL A 158 -0.69 -3.19 -11.37
N ALA A 159 -1.87 -2.59 -11.41
CA ALA A 159 -2.04 -1.16 -11.39
C ALA A 159 -2.57 -0.71 -10.02
N PHE A 160 -1.88 0.23 -9.38
CA PHE A 160 -2.39 0.97 -8.24
C PHE A 160 -2.91 2.32 -8.73
N THR A 161 -4.18 2.58 -8.51
CA THR A 161 -4.84 3.78 -9.01
C THR A 161 -5.85 4.31 -7.99
N ARG A 162 -6.44 5.45 -8.32
CA ARG A 162 -7.55 6.07 -7.58
C ARG A 162 -8.55 6.65 -8.58
N PRO A 163 -9.86 6.72 -8.25
CA PRO A 163 -10.83 7.31 -9.15
C PRO A 163 -10.67 8.82 -9.23
N GLN A 164 -11.24 9.42 -10.27
CA GLN A 164 -11.38 10.88 -10.36
C GLN A 164 -12.03 11.46 -9.10
N GLY A 165 -11.66 12.68 -8.74
CA GLY A 165 -12.18 13.35 -7.56
C GLY A 165 -11.50 14.68 -7.32
N LYS A 166 -11.44 15.11 -6.07
CA LYS A 166 -10.84 16.42 -5.71
C LYS A 166 -9.34 16.54 -6.04
N THR A 167 -8.64 15.42 -6.18
CA THR A 167 -7.18 15.36 -6.33
C THR A 167 -6.73 14.65 -7.60
N LEU A 168 -7.67 14.25 -8.46
CA LEU A 168 -7.42 13.66 -9.77
C LEU A 168 -8.49 14.14 -10.74
N ASP A 169 -8.10 14.80 -11.81
CA ASP A 169 -9.01 15.25 -12.84
C ASP A 169 -9.51 14.07 -13.70
N ALA A 170 -10.67 14.24 -14.35
CA ALA A 170 -11.26 13.18 -15.17
C ALA A 170 -10.37 12.76 -16.35
N GLU A 171 -9.55 13.67 -16.86
CA GLU A 171 -8.62 13.42 -17.96
C GLU A 171 -7.46 12.50 -17.55
N ASP A 172 -7.17 12.39 -16.24
CA ASP A 172 -6.10 11.58 -15.67
C ASP A 172 -6.61 10.25 -15.08
N ASP A 173 -7.92 9.98 -15.17
CA ASP A 173 -8.53 8.73 -14.72
C ASP A 173 -8.43 7.66 -15.82
N HIS A 174 -7.46 6.76 -15.70
CA HIS A 174 -7.17 5.69 -16.64
C HIS A 174 -7.62 4.31 -16.16
N ILE A 175 -8.58 4.22 -15.24
CA ILE A 175 -9.04 2.93 -14.69
C ILE A 175 -9.56 2.03 -15.82
N ALA A 176 -10.36 2.57 -16.75
CA ALA A 176 -10.88 1.80 -17.88
C ALA A 176 -9.77 1.24 -18.79
N ASP A 177 -8.71 2.02 -19.00
CA ASP A 177 -7.54 1.57 -19.79
C ASP A 177 -6.84 0.39 -19.13
N PHE A 178 -6.58 0.46 -17.81
CA PHE A 178 -5.94 -0.61 -17.06
C PHE A 178 -6.79 -1.89 -17.06
N VAL A 179 -8.08 -1.78 -16.74
CA VAL A 179 -8.99 -2.93 -16.73
C VAL A 179 -9.16 -3.52 -18.13
N GLY A 180 -9.25 -2.67 -19.15
CA GLY A 180 -9.40 -3.07 -20.55
C GLY A 180 -8.20 -3.82 -21.15
N MET A 181 -7.02 -3.76 -20.53
CA MET A 181 -5.85 -4.55 -20.95
C MET A 181 -6.06 -6.06 -20.76
N GLY A 182 -6.93 -6.49 -19.82
CA GLY A 182 -7.29 -7.89 -19.61
C GLY A 182 -6.27 -8.74 -18.84
N ASP A 183 -5.01 -8.31 -18.74
CA ASP A 183 -3.94 -8.99 -17.99
C ASP A 183 -3.39 -8.13 -16.83
N VAL A 184 -4.19 -7.18 -16.35
CA VAL A 184 -3.87 -6.26 -15.27
C VAL A 184 -4.83 -6.46 -14.11
N THR A 185 -4.30 -6.72 -12.92
CA THR A 185 -5.07 -6.57 -11.68
C THR A 185 -5.06 -5.11 -11.28
N THR A 186 -6.21 -4.47 -11.26
CA THR A 186 -6.36 -3.05 -10.89
C THR A 186 -6.82 -2.91 -9.45
N CYS A 187 -6.01 -2.26 -8.62
CA CYS A 187 -6.31 -1.96 -7.22
C CYS A 187 -6.65 -0.48 -7.06
N ILE A 188 -7.89 -0.17 -6.66
CA ILE A 188 -8.38 1.19 -6.50
C ILE A 188 -8.30 1.61 -5.04
N TYR A 189 -7.48 2.64 -4.77
CA TYR A 189 -7.33 3.31 -3.49
C TYR A 189 -8.25 4.51 -3.38
N LEU A 190 -8.58 4.93 -2.16
CA LEU A 190 -9.32 6.17 -1.86
C LEU A 190 -10.70 6.27 -2.55
N GLY A 191 -11.19 5.17 -3.09
CA GLY A 191 -12.32 5.14 -4.02
C GLY A 191 -13.62 4.57 -3.47
N THR A 192 -13.69 4.11 -2.23
CA THR A 192 -14.86 3.39 -1.70
C THR A 192 -16.20 4.09 -1.97
N HIS A 193 -16.25 5.40 -1.75
CA HIS A 193 -17.45 6.21 -1.95
C HIS A 193 -17.84 6.41 -3.42
N ALA A 194 -16.88 6.25 -4.33
CA ALA A 194 -17.04 6.47 -5.77
C ALA A 194 -17.23 5.15 -6.54
N VAL A 195 -17.24 3.98 -5.87
CA VAL A 195 -17.33 2.67 -6.54
C VAL A 195 -18.54 2.58 -7.47
N PRO A 196 -19.78 2.92 -7.05
CA PRO A 196 -20.94 2.79 -7.95
C PRO A 196 -20.76 3.60 -9.24
N GLU A 197 -20.42 4.89 -9.12
CA GLU A 197 -20.21 5.76 -10.26
C GLU A 197 -19.01 5.31 -11.13
N THR A 198 -17.95 4.83 -10.51
CA THR A 198 -16.78 4.31 -11.23
C THR A 198 -17.14 3.07 -12.04
N MET A 199 -17.90 2.14 -11.47
CA MET A 199 -18.34 0.93 -12.20
C MET A 199 -19.25 1.25 -13.36
N ASP A 200 -20.21 2.17 -13.19
CA ASP A 200 -21.08 2.62 -14.28
C ASP A 200 -20.26 3.19 -15.44
N ARG A 201 -19.25 4.03 -15.14
CA ARG A 201 -18.36 4.57 -16.16
C ARG A 201 -17.53 3.50 -16.87
N LEU A 202 -17.04 2.48 -16.15
CA LEU A 202 -16.27 1.39 -16.77
C LEU A 202 -17.12 0.68 -17.81
N VAL A 203 -18.40 0.45 -17.54
CA VAL A 203 -19.34 -0.15 -18.52
C VAL A 203 -19.55 0.79 -19.71
N ASP A 204 -19.75 2.09 -19.47
CA ASP A 204 -19.91 3.09 -20.53
C ASP A 204 -18.67 3.22 -21.41
N ASP A 205 -17.48 3.05 -20.85
CA ASP A 205 -16.19 3.05 -21.53
C ASP A 205 -15.85 1.71 -22.23
N GLY A 206 -16.76 0.72 -22.13
CA GLY A 206 -16.68 -0.54 -22.87
C GLY A 206 -15.92 -1.67 -22.18
N VAL A 207 -15.66 -1.55 -20.87
CA VAL A 207 -15.17 -2.66 -20.05
C VAL A 207 -16.25 -3.75 -19.98
N ASP A 208 -15.83 -5.02 -20.06
CA ASP A 208 -16.77 -6.14 -19.95
C ASP A 208 -17.52 -6.09 -18.60
N PRO A 209 -18.85 -6.00 -18.62
CA PRO A 209 -19.65 -5.97 -17.40
C PRO A 209 -19.46 -7.18 -16.48
N GLU A 210 -19.02 -8.31 -17.04
CA GLU A 210 -18.76 -9.55 -16.28
C GLU A 210 -17.33 -9.60 -15.68
N THR A 211 -16.49 -8.59 -15.91
CA THR A 211 -15.15 -8.52 -15.30
C THR A 211 -15.24 -8.65 -13.78
N PRO A 212 -14.53 -9.60 -13.16
CA PRO A 212 -14.60 -9.85 -11.72
C PRO A 212 -14.12 -8.66 -10.89
N VAL A 213 -14.84 -8.40 -9.80
CA VAL A 213 -14.50 -7.36 -8.82
C VAL A 213 -14.64 -7.91 -7.41
N ALA A 214 -13.69 -7.61 -6.54
CA ALA A 214 -13.82 -7.78 -5.10
C ALA A 214 -13.62 -6.45 -4.38
N VAL A 215 -14.36 -6.27 -3.29
CA VAL A 215 -14.21 -5.15 -2.36
C VAL A 215 -13.90 -5.73 -0.99
N VAL A 216 -12.74 -5.42 -0.46
CA VAL A 216 -12.32 -5.84 0.89
C VAL A 216 -12.41 -4.62 1.80
N TYR A 217 -13.44 -4.60 2.62
CA TYR A 217 -13.66 -3.58 3.62
C TYR A 217 -12.82 -3.90 4.85
N HIS A 218 -12.14 -2.90 5.40
CA HIS A 218 -11.32 -3.02 6.60
C HIS A 218 -10.37 -4.24 6.57
N ALA A 219 -9.64 -4.43 5.45
CA ALA A 219 -8.70 -5.55 5.30
C ALA A 219 -7.79 -5.69 6.54
N SER A 220 -7.79 -6.87 7.13
CA SER A 220 -7.08 -7.23 8.37
C SER A 220 -7.58 -6.61 9.69
N TRP A 221 -8.68 -5.87 9.68
CA TRP A 221 -9.33 -5.37 10.90
C TRP A 221 -10.29 -6.44 11.48
N PRO A 222 -10.70 -6.32 12.76
CA PRO A 222 -11.64 -7.29 13.36
C PRO A 222 -13.02 -7.36 12.69
N ASP A 223 -13.44 -6.29 12.03
CA ASP A 223 -14.69 -6.15 11.28
C ASP A 223 -14.48 -6.23 9.76
N GLU A 224 -13.42 -6.92 9.31
CA GLU A 224 -13.18 -7.21 7.90
C GLU A 224 -14.39 -7.85 7.25
N ASP A 225 -14.78 -7.36 6.06
CA ASP A 225 -15.82 -7.96 5.23
C ASP A 225 -15.43 -7.94 3.76
N VAL A 226 -15.99 -8.87 2.98
CA VAL A 226 -15.66 -9.07 1.57
C VAL A 226 -16.92 -9.13 0.75
N LEU A 227 -17.01 -8.24 -0.24
CA LEU A 227 -18.02 -8.30 -1.29
C LEU A 227 -17.37 -8.77 -2.58
N THR A 228 -18.05 -9.64 -3.31
CA THR A 228 -17.59 -10.13 -4.61
C THR A 228 -18.71 -10.00 -5.63
N GLY A 229 -18.36 -9.64 -6.85
CA GLY A 229 -19.30 -9.47 -7.94
C GLY A 229 -18.58 -9.21 -9.25
N THR A 230 -19.21 -8.49 -10.12
CA THR A 230 -18.65 -8.04 -11.40
C THR A 230 -18.73 -6.51 -11.49
N VAL A 231 -18.11 -5.94 -12.51
CA VAL A 231 -18.22 -4.50 -12.80
C VAL A 231 -19.69 -4.07 -12.82
N ALA A 232 -20.59 -4.89 -13.39
CA ALA A 232 -22.02 -4.57 -13.45
C ALA A 232 -22.75 -4.64 -12.10
N THR A 233 -22.28 -5.41 -11.12
CA THR A 233 -23.07 -5.72 -9.91
C THR A 233 -22.52 -5.13 -8.63
N ILE A 234 -21.20 -4.94 -8.53
CA ILE A 234 -20.53 -4.59 -7.27
C ILE A 234 -20.95 -3.22 -6.71
N GLY A 235 -21.34 -2.28 -7.59
CA GLY A 235 -21.83 -0.97 -7.17
C GLY A 235 -23.05 -1.07 -6.27
N GLY A 236 -24.02 -1.94 -6.62
CA GLY A 236 -25.21 -2.19 -5.81
C GLY A 236 -24.90 -2.90 -4.49
N GLU A 237 -23.96 -3.84 -4.50
CA GLU A 237 -23.55 -4.56 -3.29
C GLU A 237 -22.91 -3.64 -2.26
N ILE A 238 -22.02 -2.74 -2.69
CA ILE A 238 -21.34 -1.79 -1.78
C ILE A 238 -22.32 -0.74 -1.22
N GLU A 239 -23.31 -0.30 -2.01
CA GLU A 239 -24.38 0.58 -1.53
C GLU A 239 -25.25 -0.11 -0.48
N ALA A 240 -25.63 -1.37 -0.73
CA ALA A 240 -26.43 -2.17 0.20
C ALA A 240 -25.69 -2.43 1.52
N ALA A 241 -24.37 -2.67 1.48
CA ALA A 241 -23.52 -2.82 2.65
C ALA A 241 -23.29 -1.49 3.40
N GLY A 242 -23.48 -0.35 2.74
CA GLY A 242 -23.33 0.98 3.33
C GLY A 242 -21.86 1.42 3.50
N TYR A 243 -20.91 0.78 2.81
CA TYR A 243 -19.49 1.15 2.90
C TYR A 243 -19.21 2.45 2.15
N ARG A 244 -18.49 3.36 2.79
CA ARG A 244 -18.19 4.70 2.25
C ARG A 244 -16.70 5.05 2.26
N ALA A 245 -15.90 4.31 3.04
CA ALA A 245 -14.47 4.52 3.19
C ALA A 245 -13.77 3.22 3.57
N SER A 246 -12.44 3.23 3.58
CA SER A 246 -11.60 2.15 4.13
C SER A 246 -11.79 0.78 3.48
N ALA A 247 -12.14 0.74 2.19
CA ALA A 247 -12.17 -0.50 1.42
C ALA A 247 -11.16 -0.46 0.27
N MET A 248 -10.58 -1.62 -0.02
CA MET A 248 -9.75 -1.88 -1.19
C MET A 248 -10.62 -2.53 -2.27
N VAL A 249 -10.65 -1.94 -3.45
CA VAL A 249 -11.32 -2.50 -4.62
C VAL A 249 -10.28 -3.15 -5.52
N VAL A 250 -10.50 -4.41 -5.88
CA VAL A 250 -9.62 -5.20 -6.75
C VAL A 250 -10.43 -5.66 -7.95
N ILE A 251 -9.98 -5.33 -9.16
CA ILE A 251 -10.65 -5.62 -10.43
C ILE A 251 -9.73 -6.46 -11.30
N GLY A 252 -10.28 -7.46 -11.96
CA GLY A 252 -9.60 -8.29 -12.95
C GLY A 252 -9.68 -9.78 -12.66
N ASP A 253 -9.20 -10.59 -13.60
CA ASP A 253 -9.33 -12.05 -13.59
C ASP A 253 -8.62 -12.74 -12.42
N ALA A 254 -7.66 -12.09 -11.77
CA ALA A 254 -7.06 -12.58 -10.54
C ALA A 254 -8.05 -12.66 -9.36
N VAL A 255 -9.18 -11.94 -9.45
CA VAL A 255 -10.26 -12.00 -8.46
C VAL A 255 -11.15 -13.21 -8.77
N GLY A 256 -11.17 -14.20 -7.89
CA GLY A 256 -12.06 -15.36 -8.05
C GLY A 256 -11.58 -16.37 -9.10
N ALA A 257 -10.32 -16.30 -9.52
CA ALA A 257 -9.73 -17.28 -10.41
C ALA A 257 -9.77 -18.68 -9.75
N GLY A 258 -10.74 -19.51 -10.16
CA GLY A 258 -10.82 -20.92 -9.77
C GLY A 258 -9.80 -21.78 -10.51
N ASP A 259 -9.53 -21.41 -11.75
CA ASP A 259 -8.56 -22.06 -12.63
C ASP A 259 -7.46 -21.04 -13.01
N TYR A 260 -6.23 -21.36 -12.69
CA TYR A 260 -5.05 -20.59 -13.06
C TYR A 260 -3.96 -21.50 -13.61
N GLU A 261 -3.08 -20.94 -14.43
CA GLU A 261 -1.97 -21.70 -14.98
C GLU A 261 -0.92 -22.01 -13.90
N ARG A 262 -0.44 -23.25 -13.91
CA ARG A 262 0.62 -23.66 -13.00
C ARG A 262 1.90 -22.88 -13.31
N SER A 263 2.53 -22.34 -12.26
CA SER A 263 3.80 -21.63 -12.41
C SER A 263 4.88 -22.52 -13.04
N TYR A 264 5.68 -21.92 -13.90
CA TYR A 264 6.89 -22.54 -14.46
C TYR A 264 7.82 -23.11 -13.38
N LEU A 265 7.94 -22.41 -12.23
CA LEU A 265 8.76 -22.83 -11.09
C LEU A 265 8.39 -24.21 -10.52
N TYR A 266 7.15 -24.65 -10.75
CA TYR A 266 6.64 -25.94 -10.23
C TYR A 266 6.35 -26.93 -11.37
N GLY A 267 7.14 -26.90 -12.47
CA GLY A 267 7.05 -27.86 -13.57
C GLY A 267 6.03 -27.51 -14.65
N GLY A 268 5.60 -26.26 -14.74
CA GLY A 268 4.77 -25.75 -15.85
C GLY A 268 5.44 -25.87 -17.23
N TRP A 269 6.77 -26.04 -17.26
CA TRP A 269 7.53 -26.32 -18.47
C TRP A 269 7.24 -27.70 -19.10
N ALA A 270 6.81 -28.67 -18.31
CA ALA A 270 6.51 -30.02 -18.81
C ALA A 270 5.26 -30.07 -19.70
N ASN A 271 4.44 -29.03 -19.73
CA ASN A 271 3.20 -28.97 -20.53
C ASN A 271 3.32 -28.11 -21.79
N ARG A 272 4.44 -27.44 -22.04
CA ARG A 272 4.68 -26.83 -23.35
C ARG A 272 5.21 -27.90 -24.25
N GLY A 273 4.34 -28.37 -25.14
CA GLY A 273 4.54 -29.47 -26.03
C GLY A 273 5.92 -29.50 -26.66
N GLU A 274 6.33 -30.72 -26.99
CA GLU A 274 7.49 -31.11 -27.75
C GLU A 274 7.55 -30.37 -29.10
N ASP A 275 7.96 -29.13 -29.14
CA ASP A 275 8.45 -28.45 -30.34
C ASP A 275 9.89 -27.97 -30.06
N GLY A 276 10.76 -28.88 -30.39
CA GLY A 276 12.10 -28.77 -30.93
C GLY A 276 13.05 -27.68 -30.47
N GLY A 277 14.07 -28.08 -29.70
CA GLY A 277 15.29 -27.31 -29.62
C GLY A 277 16.10 -27.64 -28.35
N ASP A 278 17.05 -28.57 -28.51
CA ASP A 278 18.20 -28.70 -27.61
C ASP A 278 18.81 -27.33 -27.29
N GLY A 279 18.75 -26.93 -26.05
CA GLY A 279 19.44 -25.77 -25.54
C GLY A 279 19.52 -25.93 -24.03
N ASP A 280 20.50 -26.74 -23.59
CA ASP A 280 20.97 -26.71 -22.19
C ASP A 280 21.59 -25.33 -21.90
N GLU A 281 20.79 -24.34 -21.52
CA GLU A 281 21.27 -23.15 -20.83
C GLU A 281 20.97 -23.33 -19.35
N GLU A 282 22.03 -23.63 -18.60
CA GLU A 282 22.05 -23.53 -17.14
C GLU A 282 21.65 -22.10 -16.75
N VAL A 283 20.46 -21.93 -16.18
CA VAL A 283 20.04 -20.66 -15.58
C VAL A 283 20.72 -20.56 -14.23
N GLU A 284 21.80 -19.79 -14.16
CA GLU A 284 22.35 -19.35 -12.90
C GLU A 284 21.27 -18.49 -12.18
N ALA A 285 20.97 -18.87 -10.96
CA ALA A 285 20.06 -18.15 -10.08
C ALA A 285 20.77 -16.90 -9.54
N ASP A 286 20.21 -15.72 -9.87
CA ASP A 286 20.53 -14.46 -9.19
C ASP A 286 19.81 -14.36 -7.82
#